data_67f14dc382331d0ebc192ca2362cb6c4
#
_entry.id   67f14dc382331d0ebc192ca2362cb6c4
#
_cell.length_a   1.000
_cell.length_b   1.000
_cell.length_c   1.000
_cell.angle_alpha   90.00
_cell.angle_beta   90.00
_cell.angle_gamma   90.00
#
_symmetry.space_group_name_H-M   'P 1'
#
loop_
_entity.id
_entity.type
_entity.pdbx_description
1 polymer ?
#
loop_
_entity_poly.entity_id
_entity_poly.type
_entity_poly.pdbx_seq_one_letter_code
_entity_poly.pdbx_strand_id
1 'polypeptide(L)'
;MKKLCALMLSGLLILGLAGCGDQSKTPAQPSTANAIADGTYAGEGNGRGGIIGVEVTIKDDTITAITITKNDETAGIDKAMDTLTEAILATNSVDQDAVSGATATSNGFLEAVNNALAAAGASKEMLKKIDAGTPESAERTAKEETHDVVVIGAGGAGFAAAITVKMNGADVIIVEKMPMAGGNTLISGAEYAAPGNWLQAAEGIEDNAELMAQDMLAGGDHLNDPELVKVVADNALAGAEWLRDTCNVVWEDELMFFGGHSVKRSLIPLGASGAEIIKKEQAKAEELGIPLLLDTRATELITDETGRVIGVKAEGKNTDYTFTAKNVILTTGGFGSNIEMRKQYDPQIDESILSTNSVGSTGDGITMATKVGANLVGMEYIQTYPICDPTTGALLYYDDARLYGYTVIVNKEGKRFVEELGRRDVMSMAIKDQTGHVCYELVDQNGFDLSKLQENHAAELDYLTQAGLMVKADTLEEAANFFGIDAEELKKTVENYNSYVEAGVDPEFNKRSMPAKIETGPYYIVKAAPAVHHTMGGVQINANAQVINQDGGVIEGLYAAGEVTGGIHGTNRLGSDALADITVFGRIAGENASK
;
A
#
# COMPACT_ATOMS: atom_id res chain seq x y z
N MET A 1 58.50 -24.64 12.28
CA MET A 1 59.79 -23.96 12.56
C MET A 1 59.48 -22.46 12.61
N LYS A 2 59.42 -21.98 13.81
CA LYS A 2 60.25 -20.92 14.42
C LYS A 2 60.13 -19.60 13.67
N LYS A 3 59.66 -18.57 14.23
CA LYS A 3 59.88 -17.71 15.42
C LYS A 3 59.84 -16.26 14.87
N LEU A 4 59.25 -15.35 15.43
CA LEU A 4 59.20 -14.63 16.72
C LEU A 4 59.79 -13.20 16.58
N CYS A 5 59.15 -12.28 17.26
CA CYS A 5 59.61 -11.07 17.97
C CYS A 5 59.94 -9.82 17.13
N ALA A 6 59.73 -8.65 17.59
CA ALA A 6 59.17 -7.96 18.73
C ALA A 6 59.70 -6.52 18.70
N LEU A 7 58.87 -5.58 19.16
CA LEU A 7 59.17 -4.38 19.98
C LEU A 7 60.46 -3.57 19.83
N MET A 8 60.35 -2.24 19.80
CA MET A 8 60.81 -1.19 20.75
C MET A 8 60.68 0.18 20.11
N LEU A 9 60.00 1.13 20.58
CA LEU A 9 60.10 2.07 21.73
C LEU A 9 61.46 2.77 21.91
N SER A 10 61.41 4.07 21.86
CA SER A 10 62.19 5.16 22.52
C SER A 10 62.42 6.32 21.54
N GLY A 11 62.00 7.55 21.72
CA GLY A 11 62.15 8.40 22.88
C GLY A 11 63.47 9.16 22.90
N LEU A 12 63.51 10.45 22.50
CA LEU A 12 64.35 11.41 23.22
C LEU A 12 63.99 12.87 22.88
N LEU A 13 63.85 13.66 23.92
CA LEU A 13 63.79 15.10 23.99
C LEU A 13 65.14 15.69 23.61
N ILE A 14 65.14 16.89 22.94
CA ILE A 14 66.19 17.90 23.18
C ILE A 14 65.57 19.30 23.21
N LEU A 15 65.77 19.99 24.32
CA LEU A 15 65.51 21.42 24.54
C LEU A 15 66.53 22.27 23.77
N GLY A 16 66.12 23.43 23.31
CA GLY A 16 66.99 24.51 22.88
C GLY A 16 66.29 25.87 23.00
N LEU A 17 66.89 26.74 23.85
CA LEU A 17 66.35 28.00 24.38
C LEU A 17 66.42 29.17 23.43
N ALA A 18 65.43 30.05 23.60
CA ALA A 18 65.42 31.50 23.73
C ALA A 18 65.68 32.40 22.51
N GLY A 19 64.73 33.25 22.26
CA GLY A 19 64.82 34.51 21.51
C GLY A 19 63.57 35.34 21.67
N CYS A 20 63.57 36.34 22.53
CA CYS A 20 62.54 37.34 22.70
C CYS A 20 62.34 38.18 21.44
N GLY A 21 61.11 38.39 21.03
CA GLY A 21 60.69 39.35 20.04
C GLY A 21 59.19 39.59 20.15
N ASP A 22 58.87 40.70 20.81
CA ASP A 22 57.53 41.26 21.00
C ASP A 22 56.94 41.67 19.65
N GLN A 23 55.76 41.12 19.30
CA GLN A 23 54.84 41.79 18.34
C GLN A 23 53.42 41.28 18.44
N SER A 24 52.51 42.14 18.82
CA SER A 24 51.10 42.30 18.49
C SER A 24 50.23 41.07 18.37
N LYS A 25 49.36 40.85 19.37
CA LYS A 25 48.17 40.03 19.31
C LYS A 25 47.23 40.49 18.21
N THR A 26 47.19 39.76 17.11
CA THR A 26 46.04 39.74 16.21
C THR A 26 44.98 38.81 16.83
N PRO A 27 43.71 39.20 16.93
CA PRO A 27 42.66 38.31 17.41
C PRO A 27 42.54 37.12 16.45
N ALA A 28 42.50 35.92 17.00
CA ALA A 28 42.18 34.74 16.24
C ALA A 28 40.79 34.93 15.60
N GLN A 29 40.73 34.87 14.28
CA GLN A 29 39.49 34.76 13.54
C GLN A 29 38.75 33.51 14.04
N PRO A 30 37.43 33.57 14.25
CA PRO A 30 36.68 32.37 14.55
C PRO A 30 36.84 31.42 13.37
N SER A 31 37.12 30.15 13.66
CA SER A 31 37.14 29.07 12.67
C SER A 31 35.79 29.10 11.93
N THR A 32 35.86 29.34 10.63
CA THR A 32 34.70 29.16 9.74
C THR A 32 34.14 27.77 9.99
N ALA A 33 32.84 27.68 10.30
CA ALA A 33 32.09 26.44 10.27
C ALA A 33 32.47 25.70 8.98
N ASN A 34 32.68 24.37 9.08
CA ASN A 34 33.07 23.58 7.94
C ASN A 34 32.02 23.74 6.82
N ALA A 35 32.39 24.44 5.76
CA ALA A 35 31.59 24.53 4.55
C ALA A 35 31.59 23.16 3.87
N ILE A 36 30.51 22.77 3.26
CA ILE A 36 30.40 21.55 2.47
C ILE A 36 31.21 21.76 1.18
N ALA A 37 32.02 20.78 0.78
CA ALA A 37 32.77 20.89 -0.47
C ALA A 37 31.82 20.91 -1.68
N ASP A 38 32.01 21.90 -2.56
CA ASP A 38 31.28 21.93 -3.84
C ASP A 38 31.59 20.68 -4.68
N GLY A 39 30.59 20.06 -5.26
CA GLY A 39 30.75 18.86 -6.08
C GLY A 39 29.47 18.09 -6.30
N THR A 40 29.58 16.98 -7.03
CA THR A 40 28.51 16.01 -7.23
C THR A 40 28.88 14.71 -6.52
N TYR A 41 28.00 14.20 -5.71
CA TYR A 41 28.22 13.06 -4.83
C TYR A 41 27.12 12.03 -5.04
N ALA A 42 27.53 10.76 -5.13
CA ALA A 42 26.61 9.65 -5.29
C ALA A 42 26.19 9.09 -3.92
N GLY A 43 24.95 8.64 -3.83
CA GLY A 43 24.40 7.92 -2.69
C GLY A 43 23.36 6.91 -3.14
N GLU A 44 23.19 5.85 -2.35
CA GLU A 44 22.19 4.81 -2.56
C GLU A 44 21.36 4.65 -1.29
N GLY A 45 20.10 4.25 -1.46
CA GLY A 45 19.17 3.91 -0.38
C GLY A 45 18.22 2.82 -0.84
N ASN A 46 17.52 2.20 0.12
CA ASN A 46 16.67 1.06 -0.16
C ASN A 46 15.20 1.48 -0.16
N GLY A 47 14.58 1.44 -1.34
CA GLY A 47 13.16 1.62 -1.51
C GLY A 47 12.39 0.30 -1.42
N ARG A 48 11.10 0.34 -1.72
CA ARG A 48 10.24 -0.85 -1.70
C ARG A 48 10.55 -1.83 -2.83
N GLY A 49 10.80 -1.30 -4.04
CA GLY A 49 11.07 -2.10 -5.25
C GLY A 49 12.54 -2.46 -5.42
N GLY A 50 13.45 -1.86 -4.64
CA GLY A 50 14.87 -2.11 -4.72
C GLY A 50 15.73 -0.88 -4.44
N ILE A 51 16.94 -0.86 -5.00
CA ILE A 51 17.90 0.21 -4.75
C ILE A 51 17.54 1.47 -5.53
N ILE A 52 17.52 2.60 -4.82
CA ILE A 52 17.43 3.95 -5.37
C ILE A 52 18.82 4.57 -5.32
N GLY A 53 19.37 4.92 -6.48
CA GLY A 53 20.65 5.63 -6.58
C GLY A 53 20.45 7.08 -6.99
N VAL A 54 21.18 7.99 -6.37
CA VAL A 54 21.15 9.43 -6.71
C VAL A 54 22.55 10.02 -6.85
N GLU A 55 22.63 11.06 -7.66
CA GLU A 55 23.75 12.03 -7.66
C GLU A 55 23.24 13.38 -7.17
N VAL A 56 23.81 13.89 -6.09
CA VAL A 56 23.47 15.16 -5.47
C VAL A 56 24.56 16.17 -5.77
N THR A 57 24.23 17.27 -6.43
CA THR A 57 25.16 18.38 -6.70
C THR A 57 25.01 19.46 -5.64
N ILE A 58 26.12 19.77 -4.96
CA ILE A 58 26.20 20.77 -3.89
C ILE A 58 27.07 21.93 -4.34
N LYS A 59 26.59 23.12 -4.07
CA LYS A 59 27.31 24.35 -4.31
C LYS A 59 26.97 25.41 -3.24
N ASP A 60 27.97 26.00 -2.63
CA ASP A 60 27.82 27.04 -1.58
C ASP A 60 26.86 26.58 -0.45
N ASP A 61 27.03 25.35 0.07
CA ASP A 61 26.20 24.70 1.10
C ASP A 61 24.72 24.51 0.67
N THR A 62 24.46 24.50 -0.63
CA THR A 62 23.11 24.35 -1.20
C THR A 62 23.08 23.17 -2.16
N ILE A 63 22.05 22.33 -2.05
CA ILE A 63 21.75 21.31 -3.06
C ILE A 63 21.16 22.02 -4.28
N THR A 64 21.85 21.93 -5.41
CA THR A 64 21.45 22.61 -6.65
C THR A 64 20.85 21.67 -7.68
N ALA A 65 21.09 20.37 -7.56
CA ALA A 65 20.48 19.34 -8.38
C ALA A 65 20.50 17.99 -7.67
N ILE A 66 19.49 17.17 -7.95
CA ILE A 66 19.44 15.74 -7.61
C ILE A 66 19.08 15.01 -8.90
N THR A 67 19.89 14.04 -9.27
CA THR A 67 19.66 13.19 -10.45
C THR A 67 19.52 11.75 -9.98
N ILE A 68 18.42 11.10 -10.35
CA ILE A 68 18.20 9.68 -10.07
C ILE A 68 19.04 8.88 -11.08
N THR A 69 19.98 8.08 -10.58
CA THR A 69 20.91 7.29 -11.38
C THR A 69 20.54 5.82 -11.44
N LYS A 70 19.77 5.36 -10.44
CA LYS A 70 19.21 4.01 -10.36
C LYS A 70 17.80 4.07 -9.80
N ASN A 71 16.89 3.36 -10.43
CA ASN A 71 15.49 3.30 -10.04
C ASN A 71 14.96 1.88 -10.28
N ASP A 72 14.96 1.08 -9.23
CA ASP A 72 14.40 -0.29 -9.22
C ASP A 72 12.96 -0.29 -8.64
N GLU A 73 12.35 0.90 -8.48
CA GLU A 73 11.03 1.07 -7.90
C GLU A 73 9.89 0.69 -8.85
N THR A 74 8.76 0.35 -8.26
CA THR A 74 7.52 0.10 -8.99
C THR A 74 7.09 1.35 -9.76
N ALA A 75 6.84 1.18 -11.05
CA ALA A 75 6.40 2.28 -11.92
C ALA A 75 5.13 2.96 -11.39
N GLY A 76 5.18 4.29 -11.27
CA GLY A 76 4.12 5.12 -10.68
C GLY A 76 4.41 5.53 -9.23
N ILE A 77 4.96 4.63 -8.41
CA ILE A 77 5.42 4.97 -7.04
C ILE A 77 6.72 5.79 -7.12
N ASP A 78 7.54 5.59 -8.14
CA ASP A 78 8.76 6.33 -8.42
C ASP A 78 8.55 7.85 -8.55
N LYS A 79 7.36 8.33 -8.93
CA LYS A 79 6.99 9.76 -8.94
C LYS A 79 7.12 10.44 -7.57
N ALA A 80 7.12 9.68 -6.48
CA ALA A 80 7.37 10.22 -5.15
C ALA A 80 8.78 10.85 -5.04
N MET A 81 9.75 10.32 -5.78
CA MET A 81 11.12 10.85 -5.80
C MET A 81 11.19 12.22 -6.50
N ASP A 82 10.38 12.45 -7.54
CA ASP A 82 10.28 13.74 -8.20
C ASP A 82 9.71 14.80 -7.24
N THR A 83 8.64 14.46 -6.52
CA THR A 83 8.03 15.32 -5.50
C THR A 83 9.02 15.68 -4.39
N LEU A 84 9.78 14.72 -3.89
CA LEU A 84 10.80 14.96 -2.87
C LEU A 84 11.97 15.76 -3.41
N THR A 85 12.38 15.51 -4.64
CA THR A 85 13.42 16.30 -5.32
C THR A 85 13.03 17.79 -5.37
N GLU A 86 11.83 18.10 -5.81
CA GLU A 86 11.31 19.47 -5.83
C GLU A 86 11.28 20.09 -4.43
N ALA A 87 10.79 19.36 -3.43
CA ALA A 87 10.73 19.84 -2.05
C ALA A 87 12.11 20.10 -1.45
N ILE A 88 13.08 19.21 -1.66
CA ILE A 88 14.47 19.37 -1.19
C ILE A 88 15.13 20.56 -1.85
N LEU A 89 15.00 20.72 -3.16
CA LEU A 89 15.57 21.85 -3.89
C LEU A 89 14.97 23.20 -3.46
N ALA A 90 13.66 23.22 -3.19
CA ALA A 90 12.96 24.43 -2.75
C ALA A 90 13.38 24.88 -1.34
N THR A 91 13.61 23.93 -0.43
CA THR A 91 13.89 24.22 0.99
C THR A 91 15.35 24.08 1.37
N ASN A 92 16.17 23.48 0.50
CA ASN A 92 17.52 23.01 0.79
C ASN A 92 17.57 22.18 2.08
N SER A 93 16.59 21.31 2.27
CA SER A 93 16.45 20.46 3.44
C SER A 93 16.08 19.05 3.03
N VAL A 94 16.73 18.06 3.59
CA VAL A 94 16.38 16.64 3.45
C VAL A 94 15.40 16.17 4.54
N ASP A 95 15.02 17.05 5.44
CA ASP A 95 13.96 16.81 6.42
C ASP A 95 12.60 17.02 5.73
N GLN A 96 12.22 16.08 4.87
CA GLN A 96 10.95 16.05 4.17
C GLN A 96 10.10 14.90 4.69
N ASP A 97 8.81 15.11 4.75
CA ASP A 97 7.87 14.03 5.03
C ASP A 97 7.80 13.06 3.84
N ALA A 98 7.62 11.78 4.13
CA ALA A 98 7.43 10.78 3.10
C ALA A 98 6.18 11.08 2.26
N VAL A 99 6.28 10.90 0.95
CA VAL A 99 5.13 11.05 0.05
C VAL A 99 4.12 9.95 0.35
N SER A 100 2.92 10.38 0.52
CA SER A 100 1.80 9.54 0.90
C SER A 100 1.53 8.44 -0.13
N GLY A 101 1.45 7.19 0.31
CA GLY A 101 1.31 6.03 -0.57
C GLY A 101 2.63 5.49 -1.14
N ALA A 102 3.75 6.17 -0.89
CA ALA A 102 5.08 5.77 -1.33
C ALA A 102 6.12 5.86 -0.19
N THR A 103 5.73 5.52 1.05
CA THR A 103 6.56 5.75 2.25
C THR A 103 7.91 5.04 2.18
N ALA A 104 7.96 3.77 1.78
CA ALA A 104 9.21 3.03 1.69
C ALA A 104 10.13 3.60 0.59
N THR A 105 9.59 3.91 -0.58
CA THR A 105 10.31 4.59 -1.67
C THR A 105 10.82 5.97 -1.24
N SER A 106 9.98 6.75 -0.54
CA SER A 106 10.35 8.07 -0.02
C SER A 106 11.51 7.98 0.97
N ASN A 107 11.44 7.04 1.91
CA ASN A 107 12.49 6.82 2.89
C ASN A 107 13.80 6.37 2.23
N GLY A 108 13.72 5.45 1.25
CA GLY A 108 14.89 5.02 0.48
C GLY A 108 15.51 6.15 -0.33
N PHE A 109 14.70 7.02 -0.93
CA PHE A 109 15.20 8.19 -1.65
C PHE A 109 15.87 9.21 -0.70
N LEU A 110 15.25 9.50 0.44
CA LEU A 110 15.83 10.38 1.46
C LEU A 110 17.12 9.79 2.04
N GLU A 111 17.18 8.47 2.22
CA GLU A 111 18.41 7.75 2.61
C GLU A 111 19.49 7.91 1.54
N ALA A 112 19.18 7.73 0.26
CA ALA A 112 20.13 7.92 -0.83
C ALA A 112 20.70 9.33 -0.85
N VAL A 113 19.86 10.36 -0.68
CA VAL A 113 20.31 11.76 -0.60
C VAL A 113 21.18 12.00 0.63
N ASN A 114 20.82 11.46 1.81
CA ASN A 114 21.65 11.55 3.02
C ASN A 114 23.01 10.85 2.85
N ASN A 115 23.04 9.71 2.17
CA ASN A 115 24.29 8.98 1.88
C ASN A 115 25.19 9.75 0.90
N ALA A 116 24.60 10.47 -0.07
CA ALA A 116 25.34 11.39 -0.93
C ALA A 116 25.93 12.56 -0.14
N LEU A 117 25.18 13.15 0.82
CA LEU A 117 25.72 14.17 1.72
C LEU A 117 26.85 13.62 2.59
N ALA A 118 26.73 12.41 3.12
CA ALA A 118 27.78 11.75 3.88
C ALA A 118 29.05 11.53 3.03
N ALA A 119 28.89 11.20 1.74
CA ALA A 119 30.01 11.10 0.79
C ALA A 119 30.70 12.45 0.54
N ALA A 120 29.98 13.58 0.68
CA ALA A 120 30.55 14.92 0.68
C ALA A 120 31.26 15.29 2.00
N GLY A 121 31.25 14.39 3.00
CA GLY A 121 31.71 14.67 4.36
C GLY A 121 30.79 15.63 5.12
N ALA A 122 29.54 15.67 4.75
CA ALA A 122 28.53 16.60 5.26
C ALA A 122 27.38 15.86 5.95
N SER A 123 26.59 16.61 6.70
CA SER A 123 25.29 16.15 7.22
C SER A 123 24.21 17.17 6.85
N LYS A 124 22.95 16.75 6.98
CA LYS A 124 21.78 17.60 6.67
C LYS A 124 21.74 18.92 7.47
N GLU A 125 22.33 18.93 8.66
CA GLU A 125 22.40 20.12 9.52
C GLU A 125 23.38 21.18 9.00
N MET A 126 24.30 20.80 8.11
CA MET A 126 25.27 21.69 7.49
C MET A 126 24.70 22.43 6.28
N LEU A 127 23.58 21.96 5.72
CA LEU A 127 22.91 22.63 4.62
C LEU A 127 22.40 24.02 5.05
N LYS A 128 22.59 24.99 4.18
CA LYS A 128 22.06 26.35 4.38
C LYS A 128 20.55 26.29 4.16
N LYS A 129 19.77 26.18 5.23
CA LYS A 129 18.31 26.19 5.12
C LYS A 129 17.85 27.43 4.35
N ILE A 130 17.13 27.20 3.29
CA ILE A 130 16.41 28.23 2.56
C ILE A 130 15.05 28.31 3.27
N ASP A 131 14.79 29.46 3.87
CA ASP A 131 13.44 29.74 4.34
C ASP A 131 12.59 29.89 3.07
N ALA A 132 11.90 28.82 2.74
CA ALA A 132 10.98 28.78 1.59
C ALA A 132 9.83 29.79 1.76
N GLY A 133 9.90 30.62 2.84
CA GLY A 133 8.84 31.50 3.28
C GLY A 133 7.59 30.68 3.55
N THR A 134 6.83 30.96 4.57
CA THR A 134 5.40 30.58 4.54
C THR A 134 4.91 31.02 3.16
N PRO A 135 4.38 30.14 2.29
CA PRO A 135 3.87 30.59 1.01
C PRO A 135 2.99 31.79 1.34
N GLU A 136 3.43 32.97 0.92
CA GLU A 136 2.57 34.15 0.99
C GLU A 136 1.25 33.64 0.42
N SER A 137 0.16 33.80 1.14
CA SER A 137 -1.11 33.22 0.74
C SER A 137 -1.39 33.68 -0.70
N ALA A 138 -0.90 32.89 -1.65
CA ALA A 138 -1.11 33.20 -3.06
C ALA A 138 -2.61 33.30 -3.19
N GLU A 139 -3.09 34.43 -3.70
CA GLU A 139 -4.50 34.68 -3.88
C GLU A 139 -5.08 33.48 -4.66
N ARG A 140 -5.90 32.64 -4.00
CA ARG A 140 -6.42 31.43 -4.62
C ARG A 140 -7.26 31.85 -5.84
N THR A 141 -7.05 31.18 -6.95
CA THR A 141 -7.76 31.45 -8.20
C THR A 141 -9.03 30.58 -8.24
N ALA A 142 -10.19 31.20 -8.40
CA ALA A 142 -11.42 30.45 -8.67
C ALA A 142 -11.44 30.01 -10.14
N LYS A 143 -11.79 28.74 -10.39
CA LYS A 143 -11.94 28.17 -11.73
C LYS A 143 -13.25 27.39 -11.85
N GLU A 144 -14.05 27.72 -12.84
CA GLU A 144 -15.28 27.03 -13.15
C GLU A 144 -15.09 26.18 -14.41
N GLU A 145 -15.50 24.92 -14.37
CA GLU A 145 -15.46 24.00 -15.51
C GLU A 145 -16.79 23.25 -15.61
N THR A 146 -17.14 22.84 -16.82
CA THR A 146 -18.37 22.09 -17.10
C THR A 146 -18.03 20.83 -17.89
N HIS A 147 -18.50 19.69 -17.39
CA HIS A 147 -18.33 18.37 -17.99
C HIS A 147 -19.66 17.62 -18.02
N ASP A 148 -19.77 16.57 -18.83
CA ASP A 148 -20.90 15.66 -18.72
C ASP A 148 -20.83 14.85 -17.43
N VAL A 149 -19.63 14.35 -17.09
CA VAL A 149 -19.37 13.55 -15.89
C VAL A 149 -18.09 14.00 -15.17
N VAL A 150 -18.17 14.10 -13.86
CA VAL A 150 -16.98 14.25 -12.97
C VAL A 150 -16.80 12.97 -12.18
N VAL A 151 -15.63 12.36 -12.28
CA VAL A 151 -15.20 11.19 -11.49
C VAL A 151 -14.30 11.65 -10.37
N ILE A 152 -14.62 11.31 -9.13
CA ILE A 152 -13.86 11.70 -7.94
C ILE A 152 -13.09 10.49 -7.41
N GLY A 153 -11.77 10.51 -7.59
CA GLY A 153 -10.83 9.44 -7.25
C GLY A 153 -10.27 8.73 -8.47
N ALA A 154 -8.94 8.62 -8.55
CA ALA A 154 -8.18 8.01 -9.64
C ALA A 154 -7.64 6.63 -9.26
N GLY A 155 -8.40 5.81 -8.53
CA GLY A 155 -8.15 4.38 -8.35
C GLY A 155 -8.66 3.55 -9.52
N GLY A 156 -8.56 2.20 -9.47
CA GLY A 156 -9.05 1.31 -10.51
C GLY A 156 -10.53 1.53 -10.86
N ALA A 157 -11.41 1.72 -9.86
CA ALA A 157 -12.83 2.03 -10.12
C ALA A 157 -13.02 3.35 -10.89
N GLY A 158 -12.21 4.38 -10.56
CA GLY A 158 -12.27 5.69 -11.20
C GLY A 158 -11.84 5.66 -12.65
N PHE A 159 -10.75 4.98 -12.94
CA PHE A 159 -10.31 4.78 -14.33
C PHE A 159 -11.31 3.94 -15.12
N ALA A 160 -11.80 2.82 -14.56
CA ALA A 160 -12.81 2.00 -15.23
C ALA A 160 -14.08 2.81 -15.55
N ALA A 161 -14.55 3.66 -14.63
CA ALA A 161 -15.68 4.56 -14.86
C ALA A 161 -15.39 5.60 -15.95
N ALA A 162 -14.29 6.34 -15.82
CA ALA A 162 -13.97 7.44 -16.74
C ALA A 162 -13.69 6.95 -18.17
N ILE A 163 -12.96 5.85 -18.33
CA ILE A 163 -12.72 5.22 -19.64
C ILE A 163 -14.06 4.83 -20.28
N THR A 164 -14.96 4.21 -19.50
CA THR A 164 -16.27 3.79 -19.99
C THR A 164 -17.13 4.99 -20.41
N VAL A 165 -17.17 6.07 -19.59
CA VAL A 165 -17.85 7.33 -19.96
C VAL A 165 -17.34 7.88 -21.28
N LYS A 166 -16.01 7.95 -21.43
CA LYS A 166 -15.39 8.50 -22.65
C LYS A 166 -15.64 7.65 -23.89
N MET A 167 -15.58 6.32 -23.72
CA MET A 167 -15.88 5.39 -24.82
C MET A 167 -17.35 5.47 -25.26
N ASN A 168 -18.27 5.84 -24.36
CA ASN A 168 -19.67 6.13 -24.70
C ASN A 168 -19.89 7.51 -25.31
N GLY A 169 -18.82 8.32 -25.50
CA GLY A 169 -18.85 9.60 -26.19
C GLY A 169 -19.18 10.80 -25.31
N ALA A 170 -19.32 10.64 -23.99
CA ALA A 170 -19.54 11.74 -23.07
C ALA A 170 -18.19 12.39 -22.65
N ASP A 171 -18.24 13.66 -22.27
CA ASP A 171 -17.10 14.39 -21.73
C ASP A 171 -16.91 14.10 -20.25
N VAL A 172 -15.66 13.82 -19.85
CA VAL A 172 -15.34 13.38 -18.48
C VAL A 172 -14.01 13.94 -18.00
N ILE A 173 -13.93 14.23 -16.70
CA ILE A 173 -12.73 14.60 -16.00
C ILE A 173 -12.58 13.74 -14.74
N ILE A 174 -11.33 13.38 -14.39
CA ILE A 174 -10.99 12.71 -13.12
C ILE A 174 -10.34 13.72 -12.19
N VAL A 175 -10.81 13.78 -10.94
CA VAL A 175 -10.27 14.63 -9.87
C VAL A 175 -9.70 13.73 -8.76
N GLU A 176 -8.41 13.88 -8.46
CA GLU A 176 -7.69 13.08 -7.47
C GLU A 176 -6.97 13.98 -6.46
N LYS A 177 -7.17 13.71 -5.17
CA LYS A 177 -6.56 14.51 -4.10
C LYS A 177 -5.07 14.24 -3.87
N MET A 178 -4.62 13.05 -4.26
CA MET A 178 -3.22 12.64 -4.09
C MET A 178 -2.35 13.17 -5.24
N PRO A 179 -1.03 13.29 -5.02
CA PRO A 179 -0.09 13.71 -6.06
C PRO A 179 0.11 12.63 -7.14
N MET A 180 -0.43 11.44 -6.93
CA MET A 180 -0.36 10.31 -7.87
C MET A 180 -1.70 9.57 -7.93
N ALA A 181 -1.99 8.98 -9.07
CA ALA A 181 -3.14 8.11 -9.26
C ALA A 181 -2.86 6.69 -8.75
N GLY A 182 -3.93 5.93 -8.51
CA GLY A 182 -3.88 4.49 -8.25
C GLY A 182 -4.51 4.04 -6.93
N GLY A 183 -4.43 4.87 -5.89
CA GLY A 183 -5.02 4.55 -4.59
C GLY A 183 -4.59 3.17 -4.07
N ASN A 184 -5.51 2.44 -3.42
CA ASN A 184 -5.25 1.08 -2.92
C ASN A 184 -4.98 0.07 -4.03
N THR A 185 -5.53 0.26 -5.23
CA THR A 185 -5.29 -0.65 -6.37
C THR A 185 -3.81 -0.71 -6.72
N LEU A 186 -3.13 0.45 -6.78
CA LEU A 186 -1.70 0.55 -7.13
C LEU A 186 -0.79 -0.23 -6.18
N ILE A 187 -1.09 -0.22 -4.89
CA ILE A 187 -0.24 -0.80 -3.82
C ILE A 187 -0.64 -2.22 -3.42
N SER A 188 -1.61 -2.82 -4.11
CA SER A 188 -2.08 -4.20 -3.89
C SER A 188 -1.42 -5.19 -4.85
N GLY A 189 -1.53 -6.50 -4.57
CA GLY A 189 -1.21 -7.57 -5.53
C GLY A 189 -2.16 -7.57 -6.73
N ALA A 190 -3.36 -7.03 -6.53
CA ALA A 190 -4.42 -6.83 -7.53
C ALA A 190 -4.85 -8.09 -8.27
N GLU A 191 -4.80 -9.22 -7.61
CA GLU A 191 -5.40 -10.44 -8.12
C GLU A 191 -6.90 -10.22 -8.38
N TYR A 192 -7.41 -10.79 -9.44
CA TYR A 192 -8.75 -10.54 -9.95
C TYR A 192 -9.58 -11.83 -10.03
N ALA A 193 -10.67 -11.92 -9.29
CA ALA A 193 -11.57 -13.06 -9.34
C ALA A 193 -12.42 -13.03 -10.63
N ALA A 194 -12.22 -14.04 -11.49
CA ALA A 194 -12.96 -14.17 -12.75
C ALA A 194 -13.42 -15.61 -12.95
N PRO A 195 -14.72 -15.94 -12.73
CA PRO A 195 -15.24 -17.28 -12.89
C PRO A 195 -15.31 -17.67 -14.37
N GLY A 196 -14.83 -18.88 -14.72
CA GLY A 196 -14.84 -19.37 -16.10
C GLY A 196 -13.77 -18.74 -16.99
N ASN A 197 -12.70 -18.18 -16.41
CA ASN A 197 -11.63 -17.54 -17.18
C ASN A 197 -10.82 -18.52 -18.04
N TRP A 198 -10.02 -17.99 -18.94
CA TRP A 198 -9.25 -18.75 -19.95
C TRP A 198 -8.21 -19.69 -19.35
N LEU A 199 -7.64 -19.38 -18.16
CA LEU A 199 -6.68 -20.25 -17.48
C LEU A 199 -7.40 -21.42 -16.80
N GLN A 200 -8.56 -21.19 -16.18
CA GLN A 200 -9.40 -22.26 -15.65
C GLN A 200 -9.78 -23.26 -16.75
N ALA A 201 -10.16 -22.77 -17.93
CA ALA A 201 -10.45 -23.61 -19.07
C ALA A 201 -9.24 -24.48 -19.50
N ALA A 202 -8.02 -23.90 -19.45
CA ALA A 202 -6.78 -24.61 -19.76
C ALA A 202 -6.42 -25.67 -18.69
N GLU A 203 -6.69 -25.39 -17.42
CA GLU A 203 -6.45 -26.32 -16.30
C GLU A 203 -7.59 -27.34 -16.09
N GLY A 204 -8.71 -27.22 -16.81
CA GLY A 204 -9.89 -28.10 -16.65
C GLY A 204 -10.66 -27.84 -15.36
N ILE A 205 -10.59 -26.61 -14.84
CA ILE A 205 -11.33 -26.17 -13.65
C ILE A 205 -12.72 -25.72 -14.10
N GLU A 206 -13.77 -26.34 -13.56
CA GLU A 206 -15.16 -25.92 -13.77
C GLU A 206 -15.52 -24.82 -12.78
N ASP A 207 -15.92 -23.66 -13.29
CA ASP A 207 -16.34 -22.51 -12.50
C ASP A 207 -17.39 -21.69 -13.26
N ASN A 208 -18.20 -20.93 -12.52
CA ASN A 208 -19.22 -20.06 -13.09
C ASN A 208 -19.64 -18.97 -12.10
N ALA A 209 -20.39 -17.98 -12.60
CA ALA A 209 -20.87 -16.84 -11.81
C ALA A 209 -21.69 -17.26 -10.58
N GLU A 210 -22.53 -18.30 -10.68
CA GLU A 210 -23.35 -18.78 -9.56
C GLU A 210 -22.48 -19.31 -8.42
N LEU A 211 -21.43 -20.10 -8.73
CA LEU A 211 -20.48 -20.60 -7.73
C LEU A 211 -19.69 -19.47 -7.09
N MET A 212 -19.25 -18.45 -7.87
CA MET A 212 -18.61 -17.26 -7.32
C MET A 212 -19.54 -16.50 -6.39
N ALA A 213 -20.80 -16.29 -6.77
CA ALA A 213 -21.78 -15.61 -5.93
C ALA A 213 -22.03 -16.35 -4.61
N GLN A 214 -22.10 -17.70 -4.65
CA GLN A 214 -22.23 -18.52 -3.44
C GLN A 214 -21.03 -18.36 -2.51
N ASP A 215 -19.81 -18.38 -3.06
CA ASP A 215 -18.58 -18.15 -2.29
C ASP A 215 -18.58 -16.76 -1.65
N MET A 216 -18.92 -15.69 -2.41
CA MET A 216 -19.00 -14.32 -1.89
C MET A 216 -20.03 -14.20 -0.76
N LEU A 217 -21.23 -14.76 -0.93
CA LEU A 217 -22.27 -14.74 0.10
C LEU A 217 -21.83 -15.47 1.37
N ALA A 218 -21.24 -16.66 1.22
CA ALA A 218 -20.72 -17.42 2.35
C ALA A 218 -19.54 -16.70 3.04
N GLY A 219 -18.64 -16.10 2.26
CA GLY A 219 -17.51 -15.34 2.75
C GLY A 219 -17.90 -14.07 3.54
N GLY A 220 -19.01 -13.44 3.15
CA GLY A 220 -19.59 -12.27 3.80
C GLY A 220 -20.63 -12.59 4.88
N ASP A 221 -20.67 -13.82 5.39
CA ASP A 221 -21.60 -14.30 6.42
C ASP A 221 -23.09 -14.10 6.03
N HIS A 222 -23.42 -14.10 4.73
CA HIS A 222 -24.75 -13.83 4.17
C HIS A 222 -25.33 -12.47 4.56
N LEU A 223 -24.47 -11.49 4.88
CA LEU A 223 -24.83 -10.11 5.16
C LEU A 223 -24.56 -9.17 3.97
N ASN A 224 -24.16 -9.75 2.84
CA ASN A 224 -24.09 -9.08 1.54
C ASN A 224 -25.50 -8.74 1.02
N ASP A 225 -25.57 -7.73 0.13
CA ASP A 225 -26.72 -7.58 -0.76
C ASP A 225 -26.64 -8.60 -1.90
N PRO A 226 -27.55 -9.59 -1.98
CA PRO A 226 -27.46 -10.66 -2.99
C PRO A 226 -27.60 -10.15 -4.43
N GLU A 227 -28.29 -9.01 -4.65
CA GLU A 227 -28.40 -8.41 -5.98
C GLU A 227 -27.05 -7.86 -6.44
N LEU A 228 -26.34 -7.13 -5.56
CA LEU A 228 -25.03 -6.57 -5.85
C LEU A 228 -23.98 -7.68 -6.04
N VAL A 229 -24.00 -8.72 -5.20
CA VAL A 229 -23.13 -9.90 -5.36
C VAL A 229 -23.33 -10.56 -6.73
N LYS A 230 -24.61 -10.73 -7.13
CA LYS A 230 -24.92 -11.30 -8.44
C LYS A 230 -24.42 -10.42 -9.58
N VAL A 231 -24.53 -9.09 -9.47
CA VAL A 231 -23.97 -8.17 -10.47
C VAL A 231 -22.47 -8.34 -10.62
N VAL A 232 -21.72 -8.42 -9.51
CA VAL A 232 -20.28 -8.66 -9.56
C VAL A 232 -19.96 -9.99 -10.23
N ALA A 233 -20.55 -11.08 -9.74
CA ALA A 233 -20.27 -12.43 -10.22
C ALA A 233 -20.59 -12.62 -11.71
N ASP A 234 -21.74 -12.11 -12.17
CA ASP A 234 -22.18 -12.22 -13.56
C ASP A 234 -21.28 -11.41 -14.54
N ASN A 235 -20.61 -10.36 -14.06
CA ASN A 235 -19.84 -9.44 -14.90
C ASN A 235 -18.32 -9.53 -14.68
N ALA A 236 -17.85 -10.31 -13.70
CA ALA A 236 -16.43 -10.38 -13.35
C ALA A 236 -15.55 -10.85 -14.51
N LEU A 237 -15.95 -11.91 -15.23
CA LEU A 237 -15.20 -12.39 -16.39
C LEU A 237 -15.11 -11.30 -17.48
N ALA A 238 -16.23 -10.67 -17.83
CA ALA A 238 -16.26 -9.59 -18.79
C ALA A 238 -15.43 -8.36 -18.36
N GLY A 239 -15.30 -8.14 -17.04
CA GLY A 239 -14.40 -7.13 -16.46
C GLY A 239 -12.94 -7.47 -16.69
N ALA A 240 -12.52 -8.72 -16.43
CA ALA A 240 -11.16 -9.19 -16.68
C ALA A 240 -10.78 -9.11 -18.17
N GLU A 241 -11.71 -9.51 -19.05
CA GLU A 241 -11.55 -9.40 -20.50
C GLU A 241 -11.45 -7.94 -20.97
N TRP A 242 -12.23 -7.04 -20.39
CA TRP A 242 -12.15 -5.62 -20.69
C TRP A 242 -10.80 -5.02 -20.27
N LEU A 243 -10.28 -5.36 -19.08
CA LEU A 243 -8.93 -4.95 -18.65
C LEU A 243 -7.86 -5.45 -19.63
N ARG A 244 -7.96 -6.72 -20.08
CA ARG A 244 -7.04 -7.31 -21.06
C ARG A 244 -7.15 -6.64 -22.44
N ASP A 245 -8.37 -6.56 -22.98
CA ASP A 245 -8.59 -6.24 -24.41
C ASP A 245 -8.72 -4.74 -24.67
N THR A 246 -9.20 -3.95 -23.68
CA THR A 246 -9.37 -2.50 -23.80
C THR A 246 -8.20 -1.73 -23.20
N CYS A 247 -7.74 -2.15 -22.01
CA CYS A 247 -6.66 -1.47 -21.30
C CYS A 247 -5.29 -2.11 -21.56
N ASN A 248 -5.21 -3.27 -22.21
CA ASN A 248 -3.98 -4.04 -22.48
C ASN A 248 -3.28 -4.50 -21.17
N VAL A 249 -4.04 -4.85 -20.13
CA VAL A 249 -3.51 -5.48 -18.91
C VAL A 249 -2.98 -6.87 -19.27
N VAL A 250 -1.76 -7.15 -18.83
CA VAL A 250 -1.12 -8.45 -19.01
C VAL A 250 -1.33 -9.29 -17.74
N TRP A 251 -1.70 -10.54 -17.95
CA TRP A 251 -1.94 -11.50 -16.87
C TRP A 251 -0.85 -12.57 -16.89
N GLU A 252 -0.44 -13.07 -15.72
CA GLU A 252 0.44 -14.24 -15.61
C GLU A 252 -0.27 -15.51 -16.09
N ASP A 253 0.50 -16.54 -16.41
CA ASP A 253 -0.02 -17.83 -16.92
C ASP A 253 -0.41 -18.81 -15.78
N GLU A 254 -0.67 -18.30 -14.59
CA GLU A 254 -1.05 -19.11 -13.42
C GLU A 254 -2.21 -18.48 -12.64
N LEU A 255 -2.93 -19.30 -11.88
CA LEU A 255 -4.04 -18.88 -11.04
C LEU A 255 -3.69 -18.97 -9.55
N MET A 256 -4.08 -17.95 -8.78
CA MET A 256 -4.02 -17.98 -7.33
C MET A 256 -5.32 -18.55 -6.73
N PHE A 257 -5.19 -19.19 -5.55
CA PHE A 257 -6.30 -19.76 -4.80
C PHE A 257 -6.40 -19.11 -3.42
N PHE A 258 -7.30 -18.17 -3.28
CA PHE A 258 -7.57 -17.54 -1.97
C PHE A 258 -8.56 -18.36 -1.14
N GLY A 259 -8.37 -18.32 0.19
CA GLY A 259 -9.29 -18.96 1.14
C GLY A 259 -10.71 -18.37 1.05
N GLY A 260 -11.71 -19.23 1.11
CA GLY A 260 -13.12 -18.88 0.96
C GLY A 260 -13.67 -19.14 -0.45
N HIS A 261 -12.83 -19.17 -1.47
CA HIS A 261 -13.25 -19.63 -2.80
C HIS A 261 -13.32 -21.14 -2.89
N SER A 262 -14.31 -21.66 -3.62
CA SER A 262 -14.49 -23.09 -3.88
C SER A 262 -13.45 -23.64 -4.87
N VAL A 263 -12.95 -22.80 -5.79
CA VAL A 263 -11.98 -23.17 -6.83
C VAL A 263 -10.97 -22.04 -7.05
N LYS A 264 -9.83 -22.36 -7.67
CA LYS A 264 -8.88 -21.35 -8.17
C LYS A 264 -9.53 -20.53 -9.27
N ARG A 265 -9.71 -19.22 -9.06
CA ARG A 265 -10.29 -18.33 -10.07
C ARG A 265 -9.58 -16.99 -10.22
N SER A 266 -8.56 -16.76 -9.40
CA SER A 266 -7.93 -15.45 -9.34
C SER A 266 -6.81 -15.33 -10.36
N LEU A 267 -7.03 -14.48 -11.36
CA LEU A 267 -6.02 -14.05 -12.32
C LEU A 267 -4.99 -13.17 -11.60
N ILE A 268 -3.72 -13.30 -11.95
CA ILE A 268 -2.62 -12.54 -11.38
C ILE A 268 -2.15 -11.54 -12.43
N PRO A 269 -2.15 -10.22 -12.18
CA PRO A 269 -1.58 -9.26 -13.11
C PRO A 269 -0.05 -9.42 -13.18
N LEU A 270 0.55 -9.06 -14.30
CA LEU A 270 2.00 -9.17 -14.51
C LEU A 270 2.79 -8.56 -13.35
N GLY A 271 3.69 -9.37 -12.79
CA GLY A 271 4.51 -8.99 -11.64
C GLY A 271 3.75 -8.98 -10.31
N ALA A 272 2.58 -9.65 -10.24
CA ALA A 272 1.72 -9.72 -9.06
C ALA A 272 1.49 -8.35 -8.39
N SER A 273 1.20 -7.32 -9.21
CA SER A 273 1.13 -5.94 -8.74
C SER A 273 0.01 -5.15 -9.42
N GLY A 274 -0.74 -4.42 -8.60
CA GLY A 274 -1.75 -3.47 -9.08
C GLY A 274 -1.20 -2.32 -9.91
N ALA A 275 0.12 -2.13 -9.88
CA ALA A 275 0.79 -1.17 -10.76
C ALA A 275 0.59 -1.51 -12.25
N GLU A 276 0.50 -2.80 -12.62
CA GLU A 276 0.19 -3.20 -13.99
C GLU A 276 -1.18 -2.68 -14.41
N ILE A 277 -2.21 -2.88 -13.57
CA ILE A 277 -3.58 -2.43 -13.87
C ILE A 277 -3.63 -0.91 -13.99
N ILE A 278 -3.15 -0.20 -12.97
CA ILE A 278 -3.21 1.28 -12.93
C ILE A 278 -2.43 1.91 -14.08
N LYS A 279 -1.22 1.43 -14.37
CA LYS A 279 -0.41 1.91 -15.48
C LYS A 279 -1.13 1.78 -16.81
N LYS A 280 -1.82 0.66 -17.04
CA LYS A 280 -2.54 0.36 -18.26
C LYS A 280 -3.85 1.17 -18.38
N GLU A 281 -4.61 1.28 -17.31
CA GLU A 281 -5.82 2.11 -17.27
C GLU A 281 -5.46 3.59 -17.43
N GLN A 282 -4.42 4.09 -16.77
CA GLN A 282 -3.95 5.47 -16.94
C GLN A 282 -3.50 5.74 -18.39
N ALA A 283 -2.71 4.84 -18.98
CA ALA A 283 -2.29 4.98 -20.36
C ALA A 283 -3.50 5.00 -21.32
N LYS A 284 -4.54 4.20 -21.05
CA LYS A 284 -5.78 4.21 -21.82
C LYS A 284 -6.56 5.51 -21.65
N ALA A 285 -6.62 6.04 -20.44
CA ALA A 285 -7.25 7.34 -20.16
C ALA A 285 -6.52 8.48 -20.91
N GLU A 286 -5.19 8.45 -20.91
CA GLU A 286 -4.36 9.40 -21.67
C GLU A 286 -4.59 9.28 -23.20
N GLU A 287 -4.62 8.04 -23.74
CA GLU A 287 -4.94 7.78 -25.16
C GLU A 287 -6.29 8.38 -25.56
N LEU A 288 -7.29 8.27 -24.68
CA LEU A 288 -8.63 8.80 -24.89
C LEU A 288 -8.74 10.32 -24.62
N GLY A 289 -7.67 10.95 -24.14
CA GLY A 289 -7.65 12.38 -23.82
C GLY A 289 -8.53 12.73 -22.62
N ILE A 290 -8.62 11.86 -21.61
CA ILE A 290 -9.35 12.13 -20.36
C ILE A 290 -8.47 13.00 -19.46
N PRO A 291 -8.90 14.21 -19.06
CA PRO A 291 -8.16 15.04 -18.11
C PRO A 291 -8.11 14.38 -16.73
N LEU A 292 -6.92 14.37 -16.12
CA LEU A 292 -6.67 13.93 -14.75
C LEU A 292 -6.08 15.09 -13.96
N LEU A 293 -6.80 15.56 -12.94
CA LEU A 293 -6.33 16.59 -12.00
C LEU A 293 -5.86 15.94 -10.70
N LEU A 294 -4.55 15.86 -10.52
CA LEU A 294 -3.91 15.45 -9.27
C LEU A 294 -3.85 16.63 -8.28
N ASP A 295 -3.48 16.38 -7.01
CA ASP A 295 -3.42 17.37 -5.94
C ASP A 295 -4.70 18.24 -5.83
N THR A 296 -5.85 17.65 -6.17
CA THR A 296 -7.13 18.35 -6.24
C THR A 296 -8.18 17.58 -5.43
N ARG A 297 -8.47 18.06 -4.23
CA ARG A 297 -9.39 17.41 -3.29
C ARG A 297 -10.83 17.87 -3.50
N ALA A 298 -11.72 16.96 -3.85
CA ALA A 298 -13.16 17.22 -3.80
C ALA A 298 -13.63 17.40 -2.35
N THR A 299 -14.43 18.44 -2.09
CA THR A 299 -14.82 18.86 -0.73
C THR A 299 -16.32 18.90 -0.51
N GLU A 300 -17.12 19.12 -1.55
CA GLU A 300 -18.57 19.29 -1.44
C GLU A 300 -19.26 18.89 -2.75
N LEU A 301 -20.34 18.09 -2.66
CA LEU A 301 -21.27 17.85 -3.76
C LEU A 301 -22.25 19.02 -3.86
N ILE A 302 -22.45 19.52 -5.06
CA ILE A 302 -23.39 20.62 -5.34
C ILE A 302 -24.73 20.02 -5.75
N THR A 303 -25.82 20.47 -5.10
CA THR A 303 -27.18 20.05 -5.43
C THR A 303 -28.03 21.22 -5.91
N ASP A 304 -29.02 20.94 -6.76
CA ASP A 304 -30.07 21.89 -7.12
C ASP A 304 -31.20 21.91 -6.07
N GLU A 305 -32.24 22.72 -6.33
CA GLU A 305 -33.39 22.87 -5.43
C GLU A 305 -34.21 21.57 -5.25
N THR A 306 -34.04 20.59 -6.15
CA THR A 306 -34.71 19.28 -6.08
C THR A 306 -33.93 18.24 -5.29
N GLY A 307 -32.68 18.55 -4.92
CA GLY A 307 -31.72 17.62 -4.30
C GLY A 307 -30.93 16.79 -5.30
N ARG A 308 -31.07 17.04 -6.62
CA ARG A 308 -30.22 16.41 -7.65
C ARG A 308 -28.80 16.91 -7.53
N VAL A 309 -27.81 16.01 -7.60
CA VAL A 309 -26.39 16.38 -7.69
C VAL A 309 -26.10 16.91 -9.10
N ILE A 310 -25.53 18.12 -9.17
CA ILE A 310 -25.25 18.87 -10.40
C ILE A 310 -23.79 19.30 -10.51
N GLY A 311 -22.92 18.84 -9.61
CA GLY A 311 -21.50 19.17 -9.64
C GLY A 311 -20.77 18.92 -8.32
N VAL A 312 -19.54 19.42 -8.27
CA VAL A 312 -18.64 19.25 -7.13
C VAL A 312 -17.72 20.47 -6.97
N LYS A 313 -17.44 20.86 -5.71
CA LYS A 313 -16.37 21.79 -5.39
C LYS A 313 -15.10 21.01 -5.05
N ALA A 314 -13.96 21.52 -5.49
CA ALA A 314 -12.68 20.93 -5.17
C ALA A 314 -11.61 21.99 -4.92
N GLU A 315 -10.61 21.63 -4.12
CA GLU A 315 -9.49 22.47 -3.75
C GLU A 315 -8.19 21.88 -4.31
N GLY A 316 -7.56 22.59 -5.26
CA GLY A 316 -6.21 22.33 -5.72
C GLY A 316 -5.18 23.15 -4.94
N LYS A 317 -3.90 23.04 -5.29
CA LYS A 317 -2.78 23.71 -4.59
C LYS A 317 -3.00 25.22 -4.42
N ASN A 318 -3.40 25.92 -5.49
CA ASN A 318 -3.66 27.37 -5.50
C ASN A 318 -4.97 27.72 -6.22
N THR A 319 -5.86 26.76 -6.43
CA THR A 319 -7.07 26.93 -7.23
C THR A 319 -8.26 26.30 -6.53
N ASP A 320 -9.35 27.06 -6.43
CA ASP A 320 -10.66 26.57 -6.00
C ASP A 320 -11.48 26.27 -7.24
N TYR A 321 -11.81 25.00 -7.42
CA TYR A 321 -12.60 24.55 -8.57
C TYR A 321 -14.09 24.44 -8.23
N THR A 322 -14.91 24.82 -9.19
CA THR A 322 -16.33 24.49 -9.22
C THR A 322 -16.60 23.75 -10.51
N PHE A 323 -16.82 22.45 -10.42
CA PHE A 323 -17.20 21.62 -11.57
C PHE A 323 -18.73 21.52 -11.61
N THR A 324 -19.33 21.94 -12.73
CA THR A 324 -20.74 21.66 -13.06
C THR A 324 -20.78 20.40 -13.89
N ALA A 325 -21.64 19.44 -13.57
CA ALA A 325 -21.75 18.17 -14.27
C ALA A 325 -23.20 17.68 -14.33
N LYS A 326 -23.53 16.91 -15.36
CA LYS A 326 -24.81 16.19 -15.42
C LYS A 326 -24.86 15.09 -14.38
N ASN A 327 -23.74 14.41 -14.15
CA ASN A 327 -23.59 13.31 -13.20
C ASN A 327 -22.21 13.35 -12.53
N VAL A 328 -22.15 12.89 -11.28
CA VAL A 328 -20.92 12.73 -10.50
C VAL A 328 -20.77 11.25 -10.10
N ILE A 329 -19.56 10.70 -10.24
CA ILE A 329 -19.24 9.33 -9.82
C ILE A 329 -18.23 9.38 -8.68
N LEU A 330 -18.61 8.83 -7.52
CA LEU A 330 -17.71 8.67 -6.37
C LEU A 330 -16.93 7.36 -6.49
N THR A 331 -15.59 7.46 -6.55
CA THR A 331 -14.66 6.33 -6.59
C THR A 331 -13.48 6.55 -5.63
N THR A 332 -13.79 7.17 -4.49
CA THR A 332 -12.83 7.76 -3.53
C THR A 332 -12.15 6.75 -2.62
N GLY A 333 -12.44 5.45 -2.78
CA GLY A 333 -12.00 4.41 -1.84
C GLY A 333 -12.72 4.48 -0.49
N GLY A 334 -12.29 3.62 0.42
CA GLY A 334 -12.87 3.50 1.75
C GLY A 334 -12.32 4.50 2.79
N PHE A 335 -12.39 4.09 4.06
CA PHE A 335 -11.96 4.92 5.19
C PHE A 335 -10.88 4.25 6.07
N GLY A 336 -10.18 3.24 5.53
CA GLY A 336 -9.21 2.44 6.28
C GLY A 336 -8.03 3.22 6.87
N SER A 337 -7.71 4.42 6.35
CA SER A 337 -6.67 5.30 6.89
C SER A 337 -7.22 6.40 7.82
N ASN A 338 -8.54 6.44 8.07
CA ASN A 338 -9.16 7.41 8.97
C ASN A 338 -9.44 6.76 10.34
N ILE A 339 -8.51 6.96 11.29
CA ILE A 339 -8.57 6.38 12.63
C ILE A 339 -9.90 6.75 13.36
N GLU A 340 -10.32 8.00 13.28
CA GLU A 340 -11.53 8.46 13.96
C GLU A 340 -12.79 7.80 13.36
N MET A 341 -12.86 7.68 12.04
CA MET A 341 -13.99 7.01 11.38
C MET A 341 -13.98 5.50 11.67
N ARG A 342 -12.83 4.84 11.69
CA ARG A 342 -12.72 3.42 12.11
C ARG A 342 -13.26 3.23 13.53
N LYS A 343 -12.77 4.02 14.49
CA LYS A 343 -13.18 3.95 15.91
C LYS A 343 -14.67 4.28 16.11
N GLN A 344 -15.24 5.14 15.26
CA GLN A 344 -16.66 5.47 15.32
C GLN A 344 -17.53 4.24 15.03
N TYR A 345 -17.13 3.39 14.09
CA TYR A 345 -17.91 2.24 13.64
C TYR A 345 -17.47 0.93 14.28
N ASP A 346 -16.19 0.75 14.57
CA ASP A 346 -15.65 -0.36 15.36
C ASP A 346 -14.57 0.13 16.33
N PRO A 347 -14.92 0.33 17.62
CA PRO A 347 -13.98 0.79 18.64
C PRO A 347 -12.78 -0.13 18.87
N GLN A 348 -12.80 -1.38 18.38
CA GLN A 348 -11.66 -2.29 18.48
C GLN A 348 -10.58 -1.99 17.41
N ILE A 349 -10.95 -1.27 16.36
CA ILE A 349 -10.03 -0.87 15.28
C ILE A 349 -9.50 0.55 15.55
N ASP A 350 -8.75 0.67 16.62
CA ASP A 350 -8.19 1.92 17.13
C ASP A 350 -6.81 2.26 16.53
N GLU A 351 -6.13 3.24 17.11
CA GLU A 351 -4.78 3.69 16.71
C GLU A 351 -3.68 2.65 16.88
N SER A 352 -3.90 1.57 17.63
CA SER A 352 -2.94 0.46 17.78
C SER A 352 -2.88 -0.43 16.53
N ILE A 353 -3.90 -0.36 15.66
CA ILE A 353 -3.95 -1.09 14.40
C ILE A 353 -3.60 -0.12 13.25
N LEU A 354 -2.49 -0.37 12.59
CA LEU A 354 -2.04 0.39 11.43
C LEU A 354 -2.96 0.15 10.20
N SER A 355 -2.57 0.58 9.03
CA SER A 355 -3.36 0.41 7.83
C SER A 355 -2.48 0.06 6.64
N THR A 356 -2.90 -0.91 5.83
CA THR A 356 -2.30 -1.21 4.52
C THR A 356 -2.73 -0.21 3.46
N ASN A 357 -3.73 0.62 3.77
CA ASN A 357 -4.36 1.51 2.80
C ASN A 357 -3.47 2.70 2.44
N SER A 358 -3.65 3.20 1.24
CA SER A 358 -3.21 4.55 0.88
C SER A 358 -3.74 5.53 1.92
N VAL A 359 -2.91 6.48 2.35
CA VAL A 359 -3.35 7.54 3.28
C VAL A 359 -4.47 8.41 2.66
N GLY A 360 -4.70 8.31 1.36
CA GLY A 360 -5.85 8.88 0.69
C GLY A 360 -7.18 8.24 1.06
N SER A 361 -7.21 7.04 1.64
CA SER A 361 -8.44 6.32 2.00
C SER A 361 -9.06 6.84 3.31
N THR A 362 -9.58 8.06 3.29
CA THR A 362 -10.03 8.82 4.47
C THR A 362 -11.54 8.96 4.61
N GLY A 363 -12.33 8.35 3.71
CA GLY A 363 -13.80 8.41 3.74
C GLY A 363 -14.39 9.75 3.25
N ASP A 364 -13.64 10.52 2.46
CA ASP A 364 -14.12 11.83 1.97
C ASP A 364 -15.41 11.70 1.14
N GLY A 365 -15.49 10.72 0.23
CA GLY A 365 -16.68 10.47 -0.59
C GLY A 365 -17.89 10.06 0.25
N ILE A 366 -17.67 9.20 1.26
CA ILE A 366 -18.73 8.81 2.22
C ILE A 366 -19.25 10.04 2.95
N THR A 367 -18.34 10.90 3.42
CA THR A 367 -18.69 12.14 4.11
C THR A 367 -19.48 13.10 3.21
N MET A 368 -19.05 13.27 1.95
CA MET A 368 -19.76 14.13 0.99
C MET A 368 -21.14 13.58 0.63
N ALA A 369 -21.24 12.27 0.38
CA ALA A 369 -22.49 11.60 0.06
C ALA A 369 -23.50 11.68 1.22
N THR A 370 -23.06 11.51 2.45
CA THR A 370 -23.92 11.63 3.64
C THR A 370 -24.51 13.02 3.78
N LYS A 371 -23.78 14.08 3.44
CA LYS A 371 -24.29 15.47 3.49
C LYS A 371 -25.43 15.73 2.50
N VAL A 372 -25.51 14.98 1.42
CA VAL A 372 -26.60 15.06 0.43
C VAL A 372 -27.67 13.98 0.64
N GLY A 373 -27.64 13.30 1.79
CA GLY A 373 -28.67 12.37 2.24
C GLY A 373 -28.47 10.91 1.83
N ALA A 374 -27.27 10.51 1.39
CA ALA A 374 -26.99 9.11 1.08
C ALA A 374 -27.14 8.20 2.30
N ASN A 375 -27.68 7.00 2.07
CA ASN A 375 -27.72 5.94 3.06
C ASN A 375 -26.37 5.22 3.12
N LEU A 376 -25.97 4.81 4.33
CA LEU A 376 -24.74 4.03 4.58
C LEU A 376 -25.12 2.64 5.06
N VAL A 377 -24.37 1.64 4.62
CA VAL A 377 -24.57 0.23 4.99
C VAL A 377 -23.24 -0.44 5.35
N GLY A 378 -23.26 -1.32 6.36
CA GLY A 378 -22.14 -2.17 6.74
C GLY A 378 -20.89 -1.44 7.25
N MET A 379 -21.03 -0.21 7.75
CA MET A 379 -19.91 0.65 8.17
C MET A 379 -19.07 0.01 9.29
N GLU A 380 -19.66 -0.85 10.10
CA GLU A 380 -18.99 -1.63 11.15
C GLU A 380 -18.12 -2.76 10.62
N TYR A 381 -18.24 -3.12 9.36
CA TYR A 381 -17.46 -4.21 8.77
C TYR A 381 -16.14 -3.68 8.22
N ILE A 382 -15.09 -3.84 9.02
CA ILE A 382 -13.72 -3.40 8.71
C ILE A 382 -12.80 -4.62 8.69
N GLN A 383 -12.31 -4.99 7.52
CA GLN A 383 -11.40 -6.11 7.36
C GLN A 383 -9.99 -5.72 7.76
N THR A 384 -9.35 -6.55 8.59
CA THR A 384 -7.94 -6.48 8.89
C THR A 384 -7.16 -7.58 8.16
N TYR A 385 -5.89 -7.33 7.87
CA TYR A 385 -4.95 -8.33 7.38
C TYR A 385 -3.96 -8.67 8.50
N PRO A 386 -3.69 -9.96 8.77
CA PRO A 386 -2.98 -10.37 9.97
C PRO A 386 -1.46 -10.13 9.94
N ILE A 387 -0.85 -10.21 8.75
CA ILE A 387 0.62 -10.19 8.58
C ILE A 387 1.04 -8.94 7.79
N CYS A 388 1.33 -7.90 8.57
CA CYS A 388 1.76 -6.61 8.04
C CYS A 388 3.00 -6.12 8.81
N ASP A 389 3.73 -5.20 8.21
CA ASP A 389 4.85 -4.51 8.84
C ASP A 389 4.36 -3.78 10.10
N PRO A 390 4.90 -4.09 11.29
CA PRO A 390 4.46 -3.50 12.55
C PRO A 390 4.83 -2.03 12.71
N THR A 391 5.59 -1.44 11.76
CA THR A 391 6.02 -0.04 11.81
C THR A 391 5.29 0.84 10.80
N THR A 392 4.96 0.29 9.64
CA THR A 392 4.34 1.04 8.53
C THR A 392 2.90 0.61 8.24
N GLY A 393 2.51 -0.59 8.67
CA GLY A 393 1.21 -1.20 8.31
C GLY A 393 1.19 -1.82 6.91
N ALA A 394 2.28 -1.76 6.16
CA ALA A 394 2.33 -2.34 4.81
C ALA A 394 2.10 -3.86 4.84
N LEU A 395 1.32 -4.37 3.90
CA LEU A 395 1.14 -5.80 3.71
C LEU A 395 2.48 -6.46 3.40
N LEU A 396 2.77 -7.61 4.01
CA LEU A 396 3.98 -8.38 3.76
C LEU A 396 3.68 -9.57 2.85
N TYR A 397 4.35 -9.63 1.72
CA TYR A 397 4.28 -10.76 0.78
C TYR A 397 5.07 -11.99 1.24
N TYR A 398 5.93 -11.85 2.26
CA TYR A 398 6.48 -12.99 3.00
C TYR A 398 5.37 -13.97 3.45
N ASP A 399 4.18 -13.45 3.70
CA ASP A 399 2.97 -14.18 4.07
C ASP A 399 2.50 -15.21 3.02
N ASP A 400 3.03 -15.20 1.80
CA ASP A 400 2.75 -16.23 0.81
C ASP A 400 3.12 -17.63 1.32
N ALA A 401 4.20 -17.75 2.12
CA ALA A 401 4.56 -19.03 2.75
C ALA A 401 3.44 -19.58 3.66
N ARG A 402 2.73 -18.70 4.36
CA ARG A 402 1.56 -19.06 5.17
C ARG A 402 0.39 -19.52 4.28
N LEU A 403 0.11 -18.79 3.23
CA LEU A 403 -1.00 -19.11 2.32
C LEU A 403 -0.83 -20.49 1.67
N TYR A 404 0.42 -20.93 1.44
CA TYR A 404 0.74 -22.30 1.01
C TYR A 404 0.77 -23.31 2.17
N GLY A 405 0.66 -22.89 3.43
CA GLY A 405 0.61 -23.75 4.61
C GLY A 405 1.97 -24.13 5.22
N TYR A 406 3.07 -23.52 4.76
CA TYR A 406 4.43 -23.90 5.17
C TYR A 406 4.89 -23.27 6.48
N THR A 407 4.12 -22.37 7.09
CA THR A 407 4.53 -21.63 8.29
C THR A 407 3.78 -22.06 9.55
N VAL A 408 4.32 -21.68 10.70
CA VAL A 408 3.59 -21.55 11.96
C VAL A 408 3.69 -20.12 12.47
N ILE A 409 2.63 -19.65 13.13
CA ILE A 409 2.61 -18.34 13.77
C ILE A 409 2.71 -18.55 15.29
N VAL A 410 3.70 -17.88 15.89
CA VAL A 410 3.91 -17.94 17.33
C VAL A 410 3.88 -16.54 17.98
N ASN A 411 3.58 -16.51 19.26
CA ASN A 411 3.69 -15.32 20.10
C ASN A 411 5.09 -15.19 20.72
N LYS A 412 5.30 -14.16 21.54
CA LYS A 412 6.58 -13.93 22.22
C LYS A 412 6.95 -15.04 23.19
N GLU A 413 5.97 -15.76 23.68
CA GLU A 413 6.11 -16.92 24.56
C GLU A 413 6.44 -18.22 23.80
N GLY A 414 6.66 -18.15 22.47
CA GLY A 414 7.02 -19.28 21.61
C GLY A 414 5.88 -20.24 21.29
N LYS A 415 4.63 -19.85 21.52
CA LYS A 415 3.43 -20.70 21.38
C LYS A 415 2.60 -20.31 20.18
N ARG A 416 2.06 -21.30 19.47
CA ARG A 416 0.95 -21.08 18.55
C ARG A 416 -0.28 -20.64 19.34
N PHE A 417 -1.15 -19.83 18.73
CA PHE A 417 -2.33 -19.27 19.41
C PHE A 417 -3.55 -19.14 18.49
N VAL A 418 -3.41 -19.47 17.21
CA VAL A 418 -4.49 -19.40 16.20
C VAL A 418 -4.21 -20.38 15.05
N GLU A 419 -5.25 -20.77 14.30
CA GLU A 419 -5.08 -21.47 13.03
C GLU A 419 -4.49 -20.51 11.99
N GLU A 420 -3.35 -20.86 11.42
CA GLU A 420 -2.58 -19.99 10.51
C GLU A 420 -3.28 -19.74 9.16
N LEU A 421 -4.23 -20.58 8.77
CA LEU A 421 -5.04 -20.42 7.56
C LEU A 421 -6.47 -19.95 7.88
N GLY A 422 -6.69 -19.45 9.09
CA GLY A 422 -7.97 -18.91 9.55
C GLY A 422 -8.42 -17.65 8.83
N ARG A 423 -9.65 -17.22 9.13
CA ARG A 423 -10.17 -15.93 8.62
C ARG A 423 -9.25 -14.78 9.08
N ARG A 424 -9.06 -13.81 8.21
CA ARG A 424 -8.14 -12.68 8.42
C ARG A 424 -8.49 -11.87 9.67
N ASP A 425 -9.77 -11.59 9.90
CA ASP A 425 -10.29 -10.88 11.07
C ASP A 425 -10.03 -11.64 12.39
N VAL A 426 -10.32 -12.94 12.40
CA VAL A 426 -10.08 -13.82 13.57
C VAL A 426 -8.59 -13.86 13.91
N MET A 427 -7.73 -14.05 12.90
CA MET A 427 -6.28 -14.05 13.10
C MET A 427 -5.78 -12.71 13.61
N SER A 428 -6.23 -11.62 13.00
CA SER A 428 -5.81 -10.26 13.35
C SER A 428 -6.15 -9.91 14.81
N MET A 429 -7.36 -10.25 15.26
CA MET A 429 -7.75 -10.02 16.66
C MET A 429 -6.97 -10.94 17.61
N ALA A 430 -6.74 -12.20 17.24
CA ALA A 430 -5.89 -13.10 18.01
C ALA A 430 -4.45 -12.57 18.14
N ILE A 431 -3.88 -11.95 17.10
CA ILE A 431 -2.56 -11.31 17.14
C ILE A 431 -2.60 -10.06 18.03
N LYS A 432 -3.63 -9.22 17.89
CA LYS A 432 -3.83 -8.03 18.72
C LYS A 432 -3.82 -8.36 20.22
N ASP A 433 -4.33 -9.53 20.59
CA ASP A 433 -4.39 -10.00 21.97
C ASP A 433 -3.05 -10.54 22.50
N GLN A 434 -2.02 -10.71 21.64
CA GLN A 434 -0.71 -11.21 22.08
C GLN A 434 0.16 -10.09 22.67
N THR A 435 1.20 -10.53 23.40
CA THR A 435 2.20 -9.64 24.00
C THR A 435 2.83 -8.72 22.95
N GLY A 436 2.61 -7.41 23.10
CA GLY A 436 3.11 -6.37 22.20
C GLY A 436 2.30 -6.21 20.90
N HIS A 437 1.13 -6.86 20.80
CA HIS A 437 0.22 -6.80 19.64
C HIS A 437 0.90 -7.24 18.33
N VAL A 438 1.84 -8.20 18.42
CA VAL A 438 2.61 -8.74 17.32
C VAL A 438 2.61 -10.26 17.34
N CYS A 439 2.91 -10.84 16.19
CA CYS A 439 3.22 -12.25 16.04
C CYS A 439 4.58 -12.44 15.36
N TYR A 440 5.01 -13.69 15.32
CA TYR A 440 6.23 -14.12 14.67
C TYR A 440 5.90 -15.29 13.75
N GLU A 441 6.04 -15.07 12.45
CA GLU A 441 5.78 -16.08 11.44
C GLU A 441 7.07 -16.79 11.11
N LEU A 442 7.12 -18.11 11.37
CA LEU A 442 8.28 -18.99 11.21
C LEU A 442 8.08 -19.88 9.98
N VAL A 443 9.10 -19.93 9.12
CA VAL A 443 9.28 -20.92 8.07
C VAL A 443 10.71 -21.47 8.08
N ASP A 444 10.90 -22.71 7.64
CA ASP A 444 12.21 -23.29 7.42
C ASP A 444 12.68 -23.11 5.96
N GLN A 445 13.92 -23.49 5.64
CA GLN A 445 14.49 -23.35 4.29
C GLN A 445 13.64 -24.07 3.23
N ASN A 446 13.09 -25.24 3.55
CA ASN A 446 12.28 -26.00 2.61
C ASN A 446 10.98 -25.27 2.27
N GLY A 447 10.23 -24.78 3.27
CA GLY A 447 9.02 -23.99 3.06
C GLY A 447 9.31 -22.65 2.37
N PHE A 448 10.43 -22.00 2.71
CA PHE A 448 10.88 -20.76 2.09
C PHE A 448 11.14 -20.93 0.58
N ASP A 449 11.83 -22.03 0.18
CA ASP A 449 12.11 -22.32 -1.23
C ASP A 449 10.85 -22.71 -2.00
N LEU A 450 9.98 -23.54 -1.40
CA LEU A 450 8.71 -23.97 -2.01
C LEU A 450 7.72 -22.81 -2.22
N SER A 451 7.82 -21.77 -1.38
CA SER A 451 7.02 -20.55 -1.52
C SER A 451 7.64 -19.53 -2.49
N LYS A 452 8.80 -19.83 -3.08
CA LYS A 452 9.53 -18.95 -4.01
C LYS A 452 9.77 -17.52 -3.46
N LEU A 453 9.88 -17.36 -2.14
CA LEU A 453 9.99 -16.05 -1.51
C LEU A 453 11.19 -15.25 -2.04
N GLN A 454 12.36 -15.89 -2.18
CA GLN A 454 13.54 -15.22 -2.71
C GLN A 454 13.39 -14.81 -4.19
N GLU A 455 12.67 -15.60 -4.97
CA GLU A 455 12.45 -15.33 -6.40
C GLU A 455 11.49 -14.17 -6.60
N ASN A 456 10.39 -14.15 -5.83
CA ASN A 456 9.29 -13.23 -6.05
C ASN A 456 9.43 -11.93 -5.22
N HIS A 457 10.04 -12.00 -4.02
CA HIS A 457 9.98 -10.91 -3.03
C HIS A 457 11.36 -10.52 -2.47
N ALA A 458 12.44 -10.68 -3.24
CA ALA A 458 13.81 -10.41 -2.79
C ALA A 458 13.98 -9.01 -2.15
N ALA A 459 13.39 -7.98 -2.75
CA ALA A 459 13.49 -6.61 -2.25
C ALA A 459 12.80 -6.44 -0.87
N GLU A 460 11.65 -7.09 -0.67
CA GLU A 460 10.97 -7.08 0.63
C GLU A 460 11.81 -7.81 1.70
N LEU A 461 12.38 -8.97 1.35
CA LEU A 461 13.24 -9.72 2.27
C LEU A 461 14.48 -8.93 2.70
N ASP A 462 15.08 -8.19 1.78
CA ASP A 462 16.22 -7.31 2.06
C ASP A 462 15.79 -6.15 2.98
N TYR A 463 14.67 -5.51 2.68
CA TYR A 463 14.08 -4.47 3.54
C TYR A 463 13.80 -4.99 4.95
N LEU A 464 13.08 -6.12 5.09
CA LEU A 464 12.73 -6.70 6.38
C LEU A 464 13.97 -7.07 7.21
N THR A 465 15.02 -7.58 6.54
CA THR A 465 16.30 -7.91 7.19
C THR A 465 16.99 -6.65 7.71
N GLN A 466 17.07 -5.59 6.89
CA GLN A 466 17.71 -4.32 7.27
C GLN A 466 16.94 -3.58 8.36
N ALA A 467 15.59 -3.64 8.30
CA ALA A 467 14.72 -3.06 9.33
C ALA A 467 14.73 -3.84 10.66
N GLY A 468 15.39 -5.01 10.72
CA GLY A 468 15.38 -5.88 11.89
C GLY A 468 14.02 -6.53 12.15
N LEU A 469 13.19 -6.64 11.11
CA LEU A 469 11.87 -7.27 11.16
C LEU A 469 11.91 -8.73 10.70
N MET A 470 13.01 -9.18 10.08
CA MET A 470 13.26 -10.55 9.70
C MET A 470 14.63 -11.00 10.19
N VAL A 471 14.71 -12.28 10.57
CA VAL A 471 15.97 -12.97 10.86
C VAL A 471 16.05 -14.25 10.03
N LYS A 472 17.25 -14.53 9.52
CA LYS A 472 17.68 -15.82 9.00
C LYS A 472 18.73 -16.39 9.94
N ALA A 473 18.51 -17.58 10.50
CA ALA A 473 19.40 -18.19 11.46
C ALA A 473 19.56 -19.69 11.22
N ASP A 474 20.72 -20.25 11.56
CA ASP A 474 21.01 -21.67 11.34
C ASP A 474 20.22 -22.57 12.31
N THR A 475 19.81 -22.04 13.47
CA THR A 475 19.08 -22.77 14.49
C THR A 475 17.81 -22.02 14.95
N LEU A 476 16.80 -22.77 15.43
CA LEU A 476 15.60 -22.19 16.05
C LEU A 476 15.92 -21.32 17.26
N GLU A 477 16.93 -21.71 18.05
CA GLU A 477 17.37 -20.96 19.22
C GLU A 477 17.94 -19.59 18.85
N GLU A 478 18.79 -19.51 17.83
CA GLU A 478 19.33 -18.24 17.32
C GLU A 478 18.21 -17.36 16.77
N ALA A 479 17.28 -17.91 15.98
CA ALA A 479 16.13 -17.20 15.45
C ALA A 479 15.22 -16.66 16.56
N ALA A 480 14.92 -17.46 17.57
CA ALA A 480 14.12 -17.06 18.72
C ALA A 480 14.79 -15.94 19.52
N ASN A 481 16.08 -16.08 19.81
CA ASN A 481 16.86 -15.12 20.60
C ASN A 481 16.93 -13.74 19.93
N PHE A 482 16.95 -13.68 18.60
CA PHE A 482 16.94 -12.40 17.86
C PHE A 482 15.76 -11.51 18.26
N PHE A 483 14.57 -12.10 18.36
CA PHE A 483 13.35 -11.38 18.76
C PHE A 483 13.03 -11.49 20.26
N GLY A 484 13.82 -12.24 21.04
CA GLY A 484 13.56 -12.51 22.44
C GLY A 484 12.31 -13.36 22.66
N ILE A 485 12.06 -14.30 21.77
CA ILE A 485 11.04 -15.36 21.89
C ILE A 485 11.59 -16.42 22.85
N ASP A 486 10.72 -17.10 23.62
CA ASP A 486 11.11 -18.24 24.45
C ASP A 486 11.58 -19.40 23.55
N ALA A 487 12.89 -19.61 23.48
CA ALA A 487 13.51 -20.56 22.56
C ALA A 487 13.17 -22.03 22.89
N GLU A 488 13.05 -22.37 24.18
CA GLU A 488 12.71 -23.74 24.61
C GLU A 488 11.25 -24.06 24.28
N GLU A 489 10.34 -23.11 24.49
CA GLU A 489 8.93 -23.32 24.13
C GLU A 489 8.75 -23.30 22.60
N LEU A 490 9.48 -22.45 21.86
CA LEU A 490 9.45 -22.45 20.38
C LEU A 490 9.87 -23.82 19.82
N LYS A 491 10.96 -24.38 20.33
CA LYS A 491 11.42 -25.70 19.92
C LYS A 491 10.35 -26.77 20.15
N LYS A 492 9.74 -26.77 21.33
CA LYS A 492 8.65 -27.70 21.66
C LYS A 492 7.42 -27.48 20.78
N THR A 493 7.08 -26.24 20.45
CA THR A 493 6.01 -25.89 19.53
C THR A 493 6.25 -26.50 18.15
N VAL A 494 7.47 -26.37 17.62
CA VAL A 494 7.87 -26.94 16.33
C VAL A 494 7.87 -28.47 16.36
N GLU A 495 8.37 -29.10 17.43
CA GLU A 495 8.32 -30.57 17.62
C GLU A 495 6.88 -31.08 17.62
N ASN A 496 5.96 -30.42 18.32
CA ASN A 496 4.54 -30.74 18.33
C ASN A 496 3.93 -30.60 16.93
N TYR A 497 4.15 -29.44 16.26
CA TYR A 497 3.66 -29.21 14.92
C TYR A 497 4.13 -30.28 13.93
N ASN A 498 5.42 -30.66 13.97
CA ASN A 498 5.96 -31.71 13.13
C ASN A 498 5.31 -33.08 13.37
N SER A 499 4.95 -33.35 14.63
CA SER A 499 4.21 -34.59 14.94
C SER A 499 2.78 -34.57 14.38
N TYR A 500 2.14 -33.37 14.30
CA TYR A 500 0.81 -33.20 13.69
C TYR A 500 0.87 -33.36 12.17
N VAL A 501 1.94 -32.87 11.53
CA VAL A 501 2.19 -33.12 10.10
C VAL A 501 2.28 -34.62 9.81
N GLU A 502 3.03 -35.38 10.64
CA GLU A 502 3.14 -36.84 10.52
C GLU A 502 1.79 -37.55 10.74
N ALA A 503 1.00 -37.08 11.70
CA ALA A 503 -0.30 -37.63 12.00
C ALA A 503 -1.39 -37.24 10.97
N GLY A 504 -1.13 -36.20 10.15
CA GLY A 504 -2.10 -35.64 9.21
C GLY A 504 -3.26 -34.89 9.88
N VAL A 505 -3.11 -34.50 11.16
CA VAL A 505 -4.14 -33.79 11.93
C VAL A 505 -3.50 -32.87 12.96
N ASP A 506 -3.99 -31.64 13.04
CA ASP A 506 -3.63 -30.65 14.07
C ASP A 506 -4.70 -30.65 15.17
N PRO A 507 -4.43 -31.22 16.35
CA PRO A 507 -5.40 -31.27 17.44
C PRO A 507 -5.53 -29.95 18.21
N GLU A 508 -4.61 -28.99 18.02
CA GLU A 508 -4.61 -27.70 18.75
C GLU A 508 -5.50 -26.66 18.07
N PHE A 509 -5.31 -26.47 16.76
CA PHE A 509 -5.98 -25.38 16.02
C PHE A 509 -6.72 -25.86 14.78
N ASN A 510 -6.68 -27.15 14.46
CA ASN A 510 -7.36 -27.72 13.28
C ASN A 510 -6.83 -27.14 11.96
N LYS A 511 -5.52 -26.86 11.88
CA LYS A 511 -4.91 -26.30 10.68
C LYS A 511 -5.21 -27.17 9.46
N ARG A 512 -5.89 -26.59 8.49
CA ARG A 512 -6.49 -27.32 7.36
C ARG A 512 -5.50 -27.80 6.30
N SER A 513 -4.28 -27.27 6.29
CA SER A 513 -3.19 -27.67 5.39
C SER A 513 -1.86 -27.63 6.12
N MET A 514 -1.14 -28.74 6.13
CA MET A 514 0.18 -28.91 6.73
C MET A 514 1.06 -29.71 5.75
N PRO A 515 1.47 -29.11 4.62
CA PRO A 515 2.13 -29.83 3.52
C PRO A 515 3.55 -30.27 3.82
N ALA A 516 4.21 -29.64 4.80
CA ALA A 516 5.58 -29.94 5.18
C ALA A 516 5.84 -29.71 6.66
N LYS A 517 6.88 -30.36 7.19
CA LYS A 517 7.45 -30.11 8.51
C LYS A 517 8.34 -28.87 8.49
N ILE A 518 8.63 -28.35 9.68
CA ILE A 518 9.64 -27.30 9.92
C ILE A 518 10.85 -27.97 10.58
N GLU A 519 11.82 -28.43 9.79
CA GLU A 519 12.95 -29.22 10.30
C GLU A 519 14.31 -28.92 9.61
N THR A 520 14.29 -28.15 8.51
CA THR A 520 15.49 -27.92 7.67
C THR A 520 15.96 -26.48 7.80
N GLY A 521 17.02 -26.24 8.59
CA GLY A 521 17.64 -24.92 8.66
C GLY A 521 18.30 -24.47 7.34
N PRO A 522 18.54 -23.17 7.13
CA PRO A 522 18.24 -22.10 8.07
C PRO A 522 16.73 -21.84 8.26
N TYR A 523 16.43 -21.23 9.39
CA TYR A 523 15.08 -20.84 9.78
C TYR A 523 14.91 -19.34 9.58
N TYR A 524 13.71 -18.94 9.13
CA TYR A 524 13.35 -17.56 8.92
C TYR A 524 12.17 -17.19 9.83
N ILE A 525 12.30 -16.09 10.55
CA ILE A 525 11.21 -15.53 11.34
C ILE A 525 10.98 -14.08 10.94
N VAL A 526 9.73 -13.75 10.65
CA VAL A 526 9.29 -12.37 10.44
C VAL A 526 8.40 -11.93 11.59
N LYS A 527 8.68 -10.74 12.13
CA LYS A 527 7.82 -10.06 13.10
C LYS A 527 6.75 -9.28 12.35
N ALA A 528 5.49 -9.53 12.67
CA ALA A 528 4.36 -8.91 12.00
C ALA A 528 3.29 -8.45 13.00
N ALA A 529 2.41 -7.55 12.54
CA ALA A 529 1.25 -7.07 13.27
C ALA A 529 0.04 -6.97 12.33
N PRO A 530 -1.20 -6.96 12.85
CA PRO A 530 -2.37 -6.75 12.01
C PRO A 530 -2.48 -5.29 11.56
N ALA A 531 -3.06 -5.09 10.37
CA ALA A 531 -3.39 -3.77 9.86
C ALA A 531 -4.77 -3.76 9.19
N VAL A 532 -5.45 -2.61 9.21
CA VAL A 532 -6.70 -2.43 8.44
C VAL A 532 -6.39 -2.57 6.96
N HIS A 533 -7.21 -3.36 6.26
CA HIS A 533 -6.94 -3.72 4.88
C HIS A 533 -8.05 -3.29 3.92
N HIS A 534 -9.33 -3.42 4.32
CA HIS A 534 -10.45 -3.08 3.47
C HIS A 534 -11.65 -2.69 4.33
N THR A 535 -12.43 -1.70 3.89
CA THR A 535 -13.69 -1.33 4.52
C THR A 535 -14.83 -1.83 3.64
N MET A 536 -15.64 -2.80 4.13
CA MET A 536 -16.77 -3.35 3.39
C MET A 536 -18.00 -2.45 3.44
N GLY A 537 -18.02 -1.53 4.39
CA GLY A 537 -19.09 -0.54 4.55
C GLY A 537 -18.86 0.73 3.75
N GLY A 538 -19.96 1.35 3.36
CA GLY A 538 -19.91 2.58 2.57
C GLY A 538 -21.30 3.05 2.13
N VAL A 539 -21.30 3.83 1.07
CA VAL A 539 -22.52 4.39 0.46
C VAL A 539 -23.35 3.26 -0.16
N GLN A 540 -24.65 3.20 0.15
CA GLN A 540 -25.56 2.24 -0.46
C GLN A 540 -25.78 2.57 -1.94
N ILE A 541 -25.66 1.55 -2.79
CA ILE A 541 -25.94 1.63 -4.23
C ILE A 541 -26.96 0.59 -4.66
N ASN A 542 -27.55 0.76 -5.84
CA ASN A 542 -28.31 -0.29 -6.53
C ASN A 542 -27.48 -0.96 -7.64
N ALA A 543 -28.08 -1.92 -8.34
CA ALA A 543 -27.44 -2.66 -9.45
C ALA A 543 -26.97 -1.76 -10.63
N ASN A 544 -27.44 -0.51 -10.71
CA ASN A 544 -27.03 0.47 -11.70
C ASN A 544 -25.94 1.42 -11.18
N ALA A 545 -25.34 1.12 -10.01
CA ALA A 545 -24.37 1.97 -9.31
C ALA A 545 -24.92 3.35 -8.88
N GLN A 546 -26.24 3.55 -8.86
CA GLN A 546 -26.87 4.79 -8.38
C GLN A 546 -26.89 4.81 -6.85
N VAL A 547 -26.55 5.96 -6.26
CA VAL A 547 -26.54 6.14 -4.81
C VAL A 547 -27.97 6.20 -4.27
N ILE A 548 -28.22 5.47 -3.20
CA ILE A 548 -29.52 5.38 -2.52
C ILE A 548 -29.54 6.33 -1.32
N ASN A 549 -30.63 7.09 -1.17
CA ASN A 549 -30.84 7.98 -0.03
C ASN A 549 -31.44 7.23 1.18
N GLN A 550 -31.53 7.93 2.32
CA GLN A 550 -32.04 7.37 3.57
C GLN A 550 -33.52 6.95 3.51
N ASP A 551 -34.29 7.45 2.54
CA ASP A 551 -35.69 7.09 2.30
C ASP A 551 -35.83 5.91 1.32
N GLY A 552 -34.72 5.35 0.81
CA GLY A 552 -34.68 4.25 -0.14
C GLY A 552 -34.86 4.65 -1.60
N GLY A 553 -34.88 5.94 -1.91
CA GLY A 553 -34.91 6.48 -3.27
C GLY A 553 -33.51 6.70 -3.83
N VAL A 554 -33.41 6.94 -5.14
CA VAL A 554 -32.14 7.30 -5.80
C VAL A 554 -31.83 8.78 -5.57
N ILE A 555 -30.54 9.10 -5.30
CA ILE A 555 -30.05 10.48 -5.39
C ILE A 555 -29.69 10.72 -6.86
N GLU A 556 -30.55 11.48 -7.54
CA GLU A 556 -30.37 11.79 -8.95
C GLU A 556 -29.02 12.51 -9.22
N GLY A 557 -28.32 12.10 -10.30
CA GLY A 557 -27.03 12.69 -10.67
C GLY A 557 -25.85 12.18 -9.86
N LEU A 558 -26.05 11.21 -8.94
CA LEU A 558 -24.97 10.66 -8.11
C LEU A 558 -24.84 9.14 -8.26
N TYR A 559 -23.63 8.71 -8.61
CA TYR A 559 -23.22 7.30 -8.72
C TYR A 559 -22.04 7.03 -7.80
N ALA A 560 -21.82 5.76 -7.46
CA ALA A 560 -20.64 5.37 -6.70
C ALA A 560 -20.18 3.94 -7.10
N ALA A 561 -18.86 3.69 -7.01
CA ALA A 561 -18.28 2.39 -7.32
C ALA A 561 -16.99 2.14 -6.53
N GLY A 562 -16.72 0.87 -6.23
CA GLY A 562 -15.55 0.40 -5.48
C GLY A 562 -15.70 0.60 -3.98
N GLU A 563 -14.60 0.63 -3.26
CA GLU A 563 -14.54 0.58 -1.79
C GLU A 563 -15.29 1.73 -1.05
N VAL A 564 -15.70 2.79 -1.77
CA VAL A 564 -16.58 3.83 -1.23
C VAL A 564 -18.00 3.33 -1.01
N THR A 565 -18.39 2.20 -1.64
CA THR A 565 -19.72 1.60 -1.56
C THR A 565 -19.78 0.50 -0.52
N GLY A 566 -20.96 0.24 0.03
CA GLY A 566 -21.21 -0.83 0.98
C GLY A 566 -22.22 -1.86 0.49
N GLY A 567 -22.27 -3.01 1.18
CA GLY A 567 -23.24 -4.07 0.93
C GLY A 567 -22.78 -5.19 0.00
N ILE A 568 -21.68 -5.03 -0.75
CA ILE A 568 -21.21 -6.03 -1.72
C ILE A 568 -20.54 -7.22 -1.02
N HIS A 569 -19.71 -6.96 -0.03
CA HIS A 569 -18.82 -7.97 0.57
C HIS A 569 -19.29 -8.51 1.93
N GLY A 570 -20.42 -8.06 2.46
CA GLY A 570 -20.91 -8.46 3.78
C GLY A 570 -19.90 -8.13 4.88
N THR A 571 -19.66 -9.08 5.80
CA THR A 571 -18.73 -8.87 6.93
C THR A 571 -17.26 -9.06 6.56
N ASN A 572 -16.98 -9.77 5.44
CA ASN A 572 -15.60 -10.12 5.08
C ASN A 572 -15.46 -10.35 3.56
N ARG A 573 -14.59 -9.59 2.93
CA ARG A 573 -14.27 -9.70 1.52
C ARG A 573 -13.30 -10.85 1.26
N LEU A 574 -13.63 -11.73 0.32
CA LEU A 574 -12.70 -12.76 -0.15
C LEU A 574 -11.56 -12.15 -0.97
N GLY A 575 -10.40 -12.82 -0.97
CA GLY A 575 -9.25 -12.39 -1.78
C GLY A 575 -9.64 -12.27 -3.24
N SER A 576 -9.09 -11.29 -3.96
CA SER A 576 -9.34 -10.98 -5.39
C SER A 576 -10.72 -10.42 -5.76
N ASP A 577 -11.76 -10.51 -4.92
CA ASP A 577 -13.11 -10.02 -5.25
C ASP A 577 -13.18 -8.50 -5.33
N ALA A 578 -12.32 -7.77 -4.59
CA ALA A 578 -12.31 -6.31 -4.64
C ALA A 578 -12.00 -5.78 -6.05
N LEU A 579 -11.08 -6.43 -6.76
CA LEU A 579 -10.69 -5.99 -8.12
C LEU A 579 -11.80 -6.27 -9.13
N ALA A 580 -12.55 -7.37 -8.95
CA ALA A 580 -13.75 -7.64 -9.74
C ALA A 580 -14.82 -6.58 -9.48
N ASP A 581 -15.11 -6.28 -8.21
CA ASP A 581 -16.08 -5.26 -7.80
C ASP A 581 -15.75 -3.90 -8.40
N ILE A 582 -14.54 -3.35 -8.16
CA ILE A 582 -14.17 -2.01 -8.62
C ILE A 582 -14.24 -1.88 -10.15
N THR A 583 -13.89 -2.93 -10.89
CA THR A 583 -13.95 -2.92 -12.35
C THR A 583 -15.39 -3.02 -12.83
N VAL A 584 -16.17 -3.91 -12.26
CA VAL A 584 -17.57 -4.14 -12.64
C VAL A 584 -18.42 -2.90 -12.35
N PHE A 585 -18.43 -2.44 -11.10
CA PHE A 585 -19.25 -1.28 -10.74
C PHE A 585 -18.69 0.04 -11.28
N GLY A 586 -17.36 0.18 -11.46
CA GLY A 586 -16.77 1.31 -12.14
C GLY A 586 -17.32 1.45 -13.57
N ARG A 587 -17.34 0.36 -14.33
CA ARG A 587 -17.91 0.33 -15.69
C ARG A 587 -19.41 0.59 -15.68
N ILE A 588 -20.17 -0.04 -14.80
CA ILE A 588 -21.62 0.17 -14.67
C ILE A 588 -21.95 1.63 -14.34
N ALA A 589 -21.21 2.24 -13.41
CA ALA A 589 -21.35 3.66 -13.10
C ALA A 589 -21.05 4.54 -14.31
N GLY A 590 -19.98 4.24 -15.05
CA GLY A 590 -19.62 4.93 -16.27
C GLY A 590 -20.68 4.80 -17.37
N GLU A 591 -21.23 3.60 -17.59
CA GLU A 591 -22.30 3.35 -18.56
C GLU A 591 -23.57 4.13 -18.24
N ASN A 592 -23.98 4.16 -16.98
CA ASN A 592 -25.21 4.81 -16.57
C ASN A 592 -25.06 6.34 -16.44
N ALA A 593 -23.92 6.82 -15.97
CA ALA A 593 -23.66 8.25 -15.88
C ALA A 593 -23.45 8.93 -17.23
N SER A 594 -23.15 8.17 -18.30
CA SER A 594 -22.97 8.71 -19.66
C SER A 594 -24.26 8.83 -20.49
N LYS A 595 -25.39 8.33 -19.98
CA LYS A 595 -26.72 8.44 -20.61
C LYS A 595 -27.37 9.77 -20.29
#